data_a7fc06fe34728cda3175269b0fe116f2
#
_entry.id   a7fc06fe34728cda3175269b0fe116f2
#
_cell.length_a   1.000
_cell.length_b   1.000
_cell.length_c   1.000
_cell.angle_alpha   90.00
_cell.angle_beta   90.00
_cell.angle_gamma   90.00
#
_symmetry.space_group_name_H-M   'P 1'
#
loop_
_entity.id
_entity.type
_entity.pdbx_description
1 polymer ?
#
loop_
_entity_poly.entity_id
_entity_poly.type
_entity_poly.pdbx_seq_one_letter_code
_entity_poly.pdbx_strand_id
1 'polypeptide(L)'
;MKCFKRIYTIAVAAALLIVGCGSKNSNKGDSDTTTAETEQRVVIAKLYDYNIVAEYPHSTNSYTQGLQYVDGVMWEGTGHEGHSHLQRINLKTGATDIVATLPKDEFGEGITHYKEGIYQLTWLSNKAYFYDKSGNILKEISYRGEGWGITTDGERLFMSDGTSTIRQVNPETFATEKSICVTYNGEPLGMLNELEWIDGHIWANVYLTDAIVDIDPETGAVVGYIDLPELRSK
;
A
#
# COMPACT_ATOMS: atom_id res chain seq x y z
N MET A 1 -33.28 10.94 -21.55
CA MET A 1 -33.07 9.49 -21.79
C MET A 1 -33.04 8.77 -20.45
N LYS A 2 -33.96 7.84 -20.22
CA LYS A 2 -34.18 7.20 -18.90
C LYS A 2 -33.17 6.08 -18.68
N CYS A 3 -32.41 6.12 -17.60
CA CYS A 3 -31.47 5.07 -17.19
C CYS A 3 -32.21 4.04 -16.31
N PHE A 4 -32.28 2.80 -16.77
CA PHE A 4 -32.93 1.67 -16.08
C PHE A 4 -31.97 1.08 -15.03
N LYS A 5 -32.34 1.12 -13.74
CA LYS A 5 -31.75 0.33 -12.66
C LYS A 5 -32.25 -1.11 -12.76
N ARG A 6 -31.35 -2.06 -12.90
CA ARG A 6 -31.66 -3.49 -12.66
C ARG A 6 -31.15 -3.88 -11.29
N ILE A 7 -32.09 -4.21 -10.40
CA ILE A 7 -31.86 -4.81 -9.09
C ILE A 7 -31.94 -6.33 -9.29
N TYR A 8 -30.88 -7.05 -8.95
CA TYR A 8 -30.90 -8.51 -8.86
C TYR A 8 -31.01 -8.91 -7.38
N THR A 9 -32.17 -9.48 -7.03
CA THR A 9 -32.41 -10.09 -5.74
C THR A 9 -32.01 -11.57 -5.83
N ILE A 10 -31.01 -11.99 -5.06
CA ILE A 10 -30.67 -13.40 -4.91
C ILE A 10 -31.29 -13.89 -3.60
N ALA A 11 -32.25 -14.79 -3.72
CA ALA A 11 -32.85 -15.51 -2.60
C ALA A 11 -31.98 -16.73 -2.28
N VAL A 12 -31.47 -16.81 -1.05
CA VAL A 12 -30.81 -18.01 -0.52
C VAL A 12 -31.85 -18.80 0.28
N ALA A 13 -32.18 -19.97 -0.20
CA ALA A 13 -33.04 -20.92 0.52
C ALA A 13 -32.17 -21.75 1.47
N ALA A 14 -32.44 -21.63 2.77
CA ALA A 14 -31.84 -22.47 3.79
C ALA A 14 -32.66 -23.76 3.91
N ALA A 15 -32.08 -24.90 3.65
CA ALA A 15 -32.69 -26.23 3.95
C ALA A 15 -32.20 -26.70 5.31
N LEU A 16 -33.11 -26.73 6.28
CA LEU A 16 -32.93 -27.45 7.55
C LEU A 16 -33.16 -28.96 7.33
N LEU A 17 -32.14 -29.74 7.60
CA LEU A 17 -32.30 -31.18 7.83
C LEU A 17 -32.12 -31.48 9.31
N ILE A 18 -33.25 -31.80 9.96
CA ILE A 18 -33.29 -32.37 11.31
C ILE A 18 -33.24 -33.90 11.15
N VAL A 19 -32.22 -34.53 11.64
CA VAL A 19 -32.21 -35.97 11.92
C VAL A 19 -31.87 -36.16 13.38
N GLY A 20 -32.90 -36.48 14.14
CA GLY A 20 -32.74 -36.97 15.50
C GLY A 20 -32.61 -38.48 15.48
N CYS A 21 -31.69 -39.00 16.27
CA CYS A 21 -31.88 -40.33 16.91
C CYS A 21 -30.96 -40.42 18.12
N GLY A 22 -31.56 -40.66 19.26
CA GLY A 22 -30.84 -40.80 20.51
C GLY A 22 -30.29 -42.21 20.71
N SER A 23 -29.30 -42.34 21.56
CA SER A 23 -29.28 -43.34 22.65
C SER A 23 -28.03 -43.18 23.53
N LYS A 24 -28.26 -43.37 24.81
CA LYS A 24 -27.39 -43.32 25.98
C LYS A 24 -26.05 -44.06 25.81
N ASN A 25 -24.89 -43.51 26.29
CA ASN A 25 -24.27 -44.09 27.49
C ASN A 25 -23.13 -43.18 28.02
N SER A 26 -23.01 -43.19 29.31
CA SER A 26 -22.07 -42.52 30.19
C SER A 26 -20.62 -42.90 29.92
N ASN A 27 -19.69 -41.89 29.91
CA ASN A 27 -18.48 -41.94 30.71
C ASN A 27 -17.86 -40.57 30.90
N LYS A 28 -17.43 -40.27 32.11
CA LYS A 28 -16.69 -39.13 32.57
C LYS A 28 -15.35 -39.03 31.82
N GLY A 29 -15.05 -37.87 31.33
CA GLY A 29 -13.73 -37.45 30.90
C GLY A 29 -13.73 -35.92 30.87
N ASP A 30 -13.30 -35.30 31.96
CA ASP A 30 -12.96 -33.89 32.06
C ASP A 30 -11.87 -33.60 31.04
N SER A 31 -12.18 -32.85 29.98
CA SER A 31 -11.21 -32.14 29.17
C SER A 31 -11.67 -30.69 29.12
N ASP A 32 -11.09 -29.95 30.01
CA ASP A 32 -11.13 -28.49 30.05
C ASP A 32 -10.50 -27.97 28.75
N THR A 33 -11.30 -27.76 27.71
CA THR A 33 -10.90 -27.08 26.49
C THR A 33 -11.07 -25.59 26.74
N THR A 34 -10.08 -25.02 27.40
CA THR A 34 -9.94 -23.58 27.48
C THR A 34 -9.66 -23.07 26.08
N THR A 35 -10.72 -22.70 25.36
CA THR A 35 -10.62 -21.84 24.19
C THR A 35 -10.05 -20.51 24.70
N ALA A 36 -8.76 -20.33 24.52
CA ALA A 36 -8.14 -19.00 24.69
C ALA A 36 -8.76 -18.09 23.62
N GLU A 37 -9.82 -17.36 24.00
CA GLU A 37 -10.22 -16.17 23.29
C GLU A 37 -9.04 -15.20 23.38
N THR A 38 -8.31 -15.07 22.26
CA THR A 38 -7.31 -14.04 22.11
C THR A 38 -8.09 -12.72 22.06
N GLU A 39 -8.23 -12.05 23.19
CA GLU A 39 -8.71 -10.67 23.21
C GLU A 39 -7.81 -9.87 22.27
N GLN A 40 -8.31 -9.54 21.10
CA GLN A 40 -7.65 -8.58 20.20
C GLN A 40 -7.63 -7.24 20.92
N ARG A 41 -6.49 -6.89 21.49
CA ARG A 41 -6.27 -5.56 22.06
C ARG A 41 -6.43 -4.54 20.94
N VAL A 42 -7.50 -3.77 20.98
CA VAL A 42 -7.68 -2.63 20.09
C VAL A 42 -6.56 -1.63 20.39
N VAL A 43 -5.71 -1.41 19.39
CA VAL A 43 -4.65 -0.41 19.47
C VAL A 43 -5.28 0.97 19.25
N ILE A 44 -5.12 1.88 20.17
CA ILE A 44 -5.54 3.28 20.02
C ILE A 44 -4.41 4.02 19.30
N ALA A 45 -4.67 4.43 18.06
CA ALA A 45 -3.70 5.16 17.26
C ALA A 45 -3.45 6.58 17.83
N LYS A 46 -2.18 6.97 17.86
CA LYS A 46 -1.76 8.29 18.33
C LYS A 46 -1.89 9.31 17.18
N LEU A 47 -2.54 10.44 17.44
CA LEU A 47 -2.45 11.59 16.55
C LEU A 47 -1.09 12.27 16.75
N TYR A 48 -0.34 12.42 15.65
CA TYR A 48 0.92 13.17 15.62
C TYR A 48 0.64 14.60 15.12
N ASP A 49 1.37 15.52 15.69
CA ASP A 49 1.46 16.90 15.22
C ASP A 49 2.55 17.02 14.14
N TYR A 50 2.49 18.07 13.32
CA TYR A 50 3.50 18.32 12.31
C TYR A 50 3.91 19.79 12.26
N ASN A 51 5.12 20.05 11.77
CA ASN A 51 5.63 21.38 11.49
C ASN A 51 6.16 21.44 10.05
N ILE A 52 5.76 22.46 9.29
CA ILE A 52 6.34 22.72 7.97
C ILE A 52 7.71 23.36 8.19
N VAL A 53 8.78 22.63 7.85
CA VAL A 53 10.16 23.12 7.99
C VAL A 53 10.69 23.76 6.72
N ALA A 54 10.16 23.38 5.55
CA ALA A 54 10.50 23.97 4.26
C ALA A 54 9.43 23.67 3.21
N GLU A 55 9.33 24.52 2.21
CA GLU A 55 8.53 24.33 1.01
C GLU A 55 9.44 24.44 -0.21
N TYR A 56 9.23 23.57 -1.19
CA TYR A 56 10.03 23.53 -2.41
C TYR A 56 9.13 23.63 -3.65
N PRO A 57 9.59 24.31 -4.73
CA PRO A 57 8.84 24.34 -5.97
C PRO A 57 8.73 22.94 -6.58
N HIS A 58 7.56 22.64 -7.14
CA HIS A 58 7.26 21.38 -7.80
C HIS A 58 6.51 21.62 -9.12
N SER A 59 6.71 20.76 -10.11
CA SER A 59 6.04 20.87 -11.40
C SER A 59 4.55 20.48 -11.27
N THR A 60 3.65 21.35 -11.71
CA THR A 60 2.21 21.05 -11.78
C THR A 60 1.87 20.04 -12.89
N ASN A 61 2.82 19.70 -13.77
CA ASN A 61 2.65 18.69 -14.80
C ASN A 61 3.03 17.28 -14.32
N SER A 62 3.65 17.17 -13.15
CA SER A 62 3.94 15.89 -12.54
C SER A 62 2.69 15.36 -11.84
N TYR A 63 2.29 14.16 -12.18
CA TYR A 63 1.25 13.45 -11.43
C TYR A 63 1.97 12.44 -10.54
N THR A 64 2.41 12.91 -9.37
CA THR A 64 3.25 12.18 -8.43
C THR A 64 2.55 10.93 -7.92
N GLN A 65 3.22 9.79 -8.03
CA GLN A 65 2.75 8.49 -7.53
C GLN A 65 3.72 7.86 -6.52
N GLY A 66 4.99 8.27 -6.57
CA GLY A 66 5.99 7.90 -5.57
C GLY A 66 7.02 9.02 -5.46
N LEU A 67 7.48 9.29 -4.24
CA LEU A 67 8.40 10.39 -3.97
C LEU A 67 9.38 9.98 -2.87
N GLN A 68 10.68 9.93 -3.17
CA GLN A 68 11.67 9.49 -2.21
C GLN A 68 12.95 10.35 -2.25
N TYR A 69 13.42 10.77 -1.08
CA TYR A 69 14.68 11.52 -0.94
C TYR A 69 15.80 10.59 -0.51
N VAL A 70 16.76 10.36 -1.42
CA VAL A 70 17.89 9.45 -1.17
C VAL A 70 19.20 10.09 -1.64
N ASP A 71 20.22 10.03 -0.81
CA ASP A 71 21.58 10.50 -1.10
C ASP A 71 21.63 11.96 -1.61
N GLY A 72 20.77 12.84 -1.09
CA GLY A 72 20.74 14.25 -1.50
C GLY A 72 19.94 14.52 -2.78
N VAL A 73 19.27 13.52 -3.34
CA VAL A 73 18.46 13.61 -4.55
C VAL A 73 17.01 13.29 -4.24
N MET A 74 16.09 14.11 -4.71
CA MET A 74 14.65 13.83 -4.69
C MET A 74 14.29 13.07 -5.97
N TRP A 75 13.79 11.84 -5.80
CA TRP A 75 13.30 10.98 -6.86
C TRP A 75 11.80 10.98 -6.90
N GLU A 76 11.22 10.88 -8.09
CA GLU A 76 9.79 10.88 -8.30
C GLU A 76 9.39 9.87 -9.37
N GLY A 77 8.40 9.03 -9.05
CA GLY A 77 7.63 8.24 -9.99
C GLY A 77 6.36 8.99 -10.35
N THR A 78 6.08 9.16 -11.65
CA THR A 78 4.87 9.85 -12.10
C THR A 78 3.92 8.92 -12.82
N GLY A 79 2.61 9.20 -12.73
CA GLY A 79 1.54 8.56 -13.47
C GLY A 79 1.21 9.30 -14.77
N HIS A 80 0.12 8.91 -15.38
CA HIS A 80 -0.45 9.24 -16.70
C HIS A 80 0.08 8.42 -17.86
N GLU A 81 -0.85 7.74 -18.53
CA GLU A 81 -0.56 7.01 -19.76
C GLU A 81 0.11 7.92 -20.80
N GLY A 82 1.22 7.46 -21.35
CA GLY A 82 2.05 8.19 -22.30
C GLY A 82 2.95 9.27 -21.70
N HIS A 83 2.87 9.51 -20.38
CA HIS A 83 3.61 10.54 -19.66
C HIS A 83 4.15 10.07 -18.31
N SER A 84 4.22 8.77 -18.08
CA SER A 84 4.78 8.18 -16.85
C SER A 84 6.30 8.13 -16.92
N HIS A 85 6.94 8.66 -15.87
CA HIS A 85 8.38 8.79 -15.79
C HIS A 85 8.93 8.34 -14.44
N LEU A 86 10.19 7.91 -14.43
CA LEU A 86 11.07 8.01 -13.28
C LEU A 86 11.93 9.25 -13.49
N GLN A 87 11.95 10.18 -12.54
CA GLN A 87 12.64 11.44 -12.68
C GLN A 87 13.29 11.91 -11.37
N ARG A 88 14.22 12.85 -11.50
CA ARG A 88 14.83 13.56 -10.37
C ARG A 88 14.32 14.99 -10.34
N ILE A 89 14.14 15.52 -9.14
CA ILE A 89 13.68 16.90 -8.93
C ILE A 89 14.82 17.73 -8.33
N ASN A 90 15.10 18.85 -8.93
CA ASN A 90 15.93 19.87 -8.31
C ASN A 90 15.09 20.66 -7.30
N LEU A 91 15.29 20.43 -6.01
CA LEU A 91 14.49 21.03 -4.95
C LEU A 91 14.54 22.57 -4.93
N LYS A 92 15.60 23.19 -5.45
CA LYS A 92 15.71 24.67 -5.47
C LYS A 92 14.87 25.30 -6.57
N THR A 93 14.72 24.62 -7.71
CA THR A 93 14.09 25.19 -8.91
C THR A 93 12.79 24.51 -9.31
N GLY A 94 12.50 23.32 -8.78
CA GLY A 94 11.40 22.46 -9.22
C GLY A 94 11.61 21.84 -10.60
N ALA A 95 12.77 22.07 -11.23
CA ALA A 95 13.07 21.48 -12.53
C ALA A 95 13.26 19.96 -12.41
N THR A 96 12.68 19.24 -13.37
CA THR A 96 12.75 17.78 -13.44
C THR A 96 13.77 17.31 -14.47
N ASP A 97 14.44 16.21 -14.18
CA ASP A 97 15.35 15.50 -15.05
C ASP A 97 14.81 14.08 -15.22
N ILE A 98 14.26 13.80 -16.42
CA ILE A 98 13.68 12.49 -16.72
C ILE A 98 14.80 11.47 -16.87
N VAL A 99 14.75 10.44 -16.03
CA VAL A 99 15.71 9.34 -15.98
C VAL A 99 15.26 8.16 -16.81
N ALA A 100 13.97 7.81 -16.72
CA ALA A 100 13.36 6.77 -17.53
C ALA A 100 11.91 7.14 -17.90
N THR A 101 11.43 6.62 -19.01
CA THR A 101 10.05 6.80 -19.48
C THR A 101 9.41 5.43 -19.67
N LEU A 102 8.22 5.22 -19.11
CA LEU A 102 7.47 3.99 -19.27
C LEU A 102 6.84 3.88 -20.67
N PRO A 103 6.50 2.66 -21.11
CA PRO A 103 5.65 2.47 -22.29
C PRO A 103 4.38 3.33 -22.24
N LYS A 104 3.89 3.74 -23.43
CA LYS A 104 2.79 4.73 -23.52
C LYS A 104 1.44 4.23 -22.99
N ASP A 105 1.26 2.93 -22.93
CA ASP A 105 0.08 2.23 -22.42
C ASP A 105 0.21 1.82 -20.94
N GLU A 106 1.24 2.28 -20.28
CA GLU A 106 1.48 1.99 -18.87
C GLU A 106 1.35 3.25 -18.01
N PHE A 107 0.72 3.07 -16.87
CA PHE A 107 0.61 4.10 -15.85
C PHE A 107 1.60 3.79 -14.74
N GLY A 108 2.59 4.66 -14.53
CA GLY A 108 3.61 4.53 -13.49
C GLY A 108 3.05 4.84 -12.11
N GLU A 109 3.55 4.14 -11.13
CA GLU A 109 3.11 4.22 -9.73
C GLU A 109 4.31 4.38 -8.80
N GLY A 110 4.18 3.96 -7.54
CA GLY A 110 5.15 4.12 -6.48
C GLY A 110 6.56 3.67 -6.85
N ILE A 111 7.54 4.30 -6.23
CA ILE A 111 8.97 3.98 -6.40
C ILE A 111 9.62 3.69 -5.06
N THR A 112 10.69 2.89 -5.06
CA THR A 112 11.58 2.77 -3.91
C THR A 112 13.02 2.43 -4.32
N HIS A 113 13.98 3.01 -3.62
CA HIS A 113 15.37 2.60 -3.75
C HIS A 113 15.61 1.28 -3.02
N TYR A 114 16.27 0.37 -3.71
CA TYR A 114 16.69 -0.89 -3.13
C TYR A 114 18.10 -1.22 -3.60
N LYS A 115 19.05 -1.31 -2.66
CA LYS A 115 20.47 -1.49 -2.98
C LYS A 115 20.94 -0.41 -3.97
N GLU A 116 21.46 -0.81 -5.12
CA GLU A 116 22.01 0.11 -6.13
C GLU A 116 20.98 0.54 -7.19
N GLY A 117 19.73 0.13 -7.06
CA GLY A 117 18.70 0.41 -8.06
C GLY A 117 17.42 1.00 -7.49
N ILE A 118 16.45 1.17 -8.38
CA ILE A 118 15.15 1.78 -8.08
C ILE A 118 14.05 0.91 -8.67
N TYR A 119 13.11 0.49 -7.84
CA TYR A 119 11.86 -0.12 -8.31
C TYR A 119 10.85 0.96 -8.65
N GLN A 120 10.09 0.75 -9.72
CA GLN A 120 8.87 1.49 -10.05
C GLN A 120 7.76 0.51 -10.41
N LEU A 121 6.61 0.68 -9.79
CA LEU A 121 5.41 -0.10 -10.09
C LEU A 121 4.64 0.48 -11.26
N THR A 122 3.70 -0.33 -11.80
CA THR A 122 2.66 0.12 -12.72
C THR A 122 1.29 -0.20 -12.13
N TRP A 123 0.27 0.62 -12.43
CA TRP A 123 -1.07 0.44 -11.89
C TRP A 123 -1.71 -0.90 -12.32
N LEU A 124 -2.12 -1.01 -13.60
CA LEU A 124 -2.88 -2.16 -14.12
C LEU A 124 -2.06 -3.08 -15.03
N SER A 125 -0.86 -2.66 -15.42
CA SER A 125 -0.03 -3.44 -16.35
C SER A 125 0.62 -4.65 -15.68
N ASN A 126 0.49 -4.77 -14.34
CA ASN A 126 1.03 -5.87 -13.54
C ASN A 126 2.55 -6.05 -13.70
N LYS A 127 3.27 -4.95 -13.87
CA LYS A 127 4.70 -4.91 -14.07
C LYS A 127 5.40 -4.00 -13.05
N ALA A 128 6.58 -4.40 -12.66
CA ALA A 128 7.54 -3.55 -11.95
C ALA A 128 8.82 -3.47 -12.78
N TYR A 129 9.39 -2.29 -12.83
CA TYR A 129 10.69 -2.04 -13.43
C TYR A 129 11.72 -1.86 -12.32
N PHE A 130 12.89 -2.45 -12.52
CA PHE A 130 14.05 -2.20 -11.69
C PHE A 130 15.11 -1.53 -12.54
N TYR A 131 15.45 -0.30 -12.20
CA TYR A 131 16.40 0.55 -12.92
C TYR A 131 17.72 0.70 -12.17
N ASP A 132 18.81 0.94 -12.89
CA ASP A 132 19.97 1.59 -12.30
C ASP A 132 19.71 3.11 -12.10
N LYS A 133 20.64 3.81 -11.42
CA LYS A 133 20.53 5.26 -11.17
C LYS A 133 20.63 6.12 -12.44
N SER A 134 20.94 5.53 -13.60
CA SER A 134 20.99 6.18 -14.91
C SER A 134 19.71 5.94 -15.74
N GLY A 135 18.78 5.12 -15.24
CA GLY A 135 17.52 4.81 -15.91
C GLY A 135 17.57 3.60 -16.85
N ASN A 136 18.67 2.86 -16.87
CA ASN A 136 18.71 1.62 -17.63
C ASN A 136 17.89 0.55 -16.89
N ILE A 137 17.00 -0.12 -17.62
CA ILE A 137 16.22 -1.23 -17.07
C ILE A 137 17.17 -2.40 -16.83
N LEU A 138 17.32 -2.79 -15.56
CA LEU A 138 18.07 -3.96 -15.14
C LEU A 138 17.17 -5.20 -15.13
N LYS A 139 15.87 -5.01 -14.82
CA LYS A 139 14.91 -6.11 -14.71
C LYS A 139 13.48 -5.59 -14.95
N GLU A 140 12.70 -6.37 -15.71
CA GLU A 140 11.25 -6.25 -15.80
C GLU A 140 10.64 -7.45 -15.08
N ILE A 141 9.69 -7.21 -14.18
CA ILE A 141 9.14 -8.21 -13.28
C ILE A 141 7.62 -8.16 -13.39
N SER A 142 7.00 -9.32 -13.54
CA SER A 142 5.54 -9.41 -13.53
C SER A 142 5.04 -9.76 -12.13
N TYR A 143 3.94 -9.13 -11.72
CA TYR A 143 3.20 -9.46 -10.50
C TYR A 143 1.70 -9.54 -10.78
N ARG A 144 0.91 -9.91 -9.80
CA ARG A 144 -0.56 -10.00 -9.92
C ARG A 144 -1.25 -8.90 -9.14
N GLY A 145 -2.30 -8.35 -9.72
CA GLY A 145 -3.13 -7.29 -9.11
C GLY A 145 -2.57 -5.91 -9.39
N GLU A 146 -3.15 -4.92 -8.78
CA GLU A 146 -2.71 -3.53 -8.91
C GLU A 146 -1.41 -3.30 -8.12
N GLY A 147 -0.63 -2.31 -8.53
CA GLY A 147 0.48 -1.77 -7.77
C GLY A 147 0.26 -0.30 -7.55
N TRP A 148 0.31 0.15 -6.29
CA TRP A 148 0.16 1.55 -5.91
C TRP A 148 1.45 2.06 -5.28
N GLY A 149 1.62 1.92 -3.97
CA GLY A 149 2.86 2.30 -3.29
C GLY A 149 3.84 1.14 -3.11
N ILE A 150 5.11 1.47 -2.94
CA ILE A 150 6.16 0.50 -2.63
C ILE A 150 7.22 1.12 -1.75
N THR A 151 7.65 0.39 -0.71
CA THR A 151 8.79 0.77 0.13
C THR A 151 9.63 -0.43 0.51
N THR A 152 10.73 -0.21 1.23
CA THR A 152 11.65 -1.28 1.64
C THR A 152 12.22 -1.04 3.04
N ASP A 153 12.42 -2.13 3.79
CA ASP A 153 13.21 -2.14 5.03
C ASP A 153 14.72 -2.38 4.79
N GLY A 154 15.13 -2.44 3.51
CA GLY A 154 16.49 -2.76 3.07
C GLY A 154 16.70 -4.23 2.72
N GLU A 155 15.82 -5.13 3.17
CA GLU A 155 15.87 -6.56 2.88
C GLU A 155 14.69 -7.02 2.04
N ARG A 156 13.49 -6.52 2.34
CA ARG A 156 12.20 -6.89 1.75
C ARG A 156 11.55 -5.66 1.11
N LEU A 157 10.61 -5.90 0.22
CA LEU A 157 9.74 -4.85 -0.32
C LEU A 157 8.34 -4.98 0.27
N PHE A 158 7.68 -3.85 0.43
CA PHE A 158 6.27 -3.76 0.86
C PHE A 158 5.49 -3.03 -0.20
N MET A 159 4.37 -3.61 -0.65
CA MET A 159 3.53 -3.06 -1.72
C MET A 159 2.10 -2.87 -1.24
N SER A 160 1.49 -1.75 -1.57
CA SER A 160 0.06 -1.50 -1.50
C SER A 160 -0.63 -1.71 -2.86
N ASP A 161 -1.95 -1.87 -2.84
CA ASP A 161 -2.80 -2.04 -4.03
C ASP A 161 -4.18 -1.38 -3.85
N GLY A 162 -4.28 -0.41 -2.94
CA GLY A 162 -5.54 0.27 -2.61
C GLY A 162 -6.47 -0.52 -1.70
N THR A 163 -6.18 -1.78 -1.41
CA THR A 163 -6.92 -2.57 -0.40
C THR A 163 -6.42 -2.28 1.02
N SER A 164 -6.93 -3.00 2.00
CA SER A 164 -6.41 -3.00 3.38
C SER A 164 -5.22 -3.94 3.57
N THR A 165 -4.64 -4.46 2.50
CA THR A 165 -3.54 -5.41 2.57
C THR A 165 -2.25 -4.80 2.03
N ILE A 166 -1.19 -4.82 2.83
CA ILE A 166 0.17 -4.58 2.35
C ILE A 166 0.83 -5.93 2.13
N ARG A 167 1.37 -6.14 0.93
CA ARG A 167 2.10 -7.35 0.57
C ARG A 167 3.59 -7.16 0.84
N GLN A 168 4.16 -8.00 1.69
CA GLN A 168 5.61 -8.16 1.78
C GLN A 168 6.05 -9.07 0.64
N VAL A 169 6.92 -8.58 -0.23
CA VAL A 169 7.36 -9.32 -1.41
C VAL A 169 8.88 -9.50 -1.43
N ASN A 170 9.30 -10.61 -1.98
CA ASN A 170 10.72 -10.91 -2.19
C ASN A 170 11.29 -10.00 -3.29
N PRO A 171 12.39 -9.29 -3.08
CA PRO A 171 12.94 -8.36 -4.07
C PRO A 171 13.38 -9.02 -5.37
N GLU A 172 13.85 -10.29 -5.30
CA GLU A 172 14.37 -10.96 -6.48
C GLU A 172 13.27 -11.58 -7.35
N THR A 173 12.22 -12.11 -6.72
CA THR A 173 11.16 -12.88 -7.40
C THR A 173 9.83 -12.15 -7.48
N PHE A 174 9.62 -11.10 -6.68
CA PHE A 174 8.35 -10.42 -6.44
C PHE A 174 7.23 -11.34 -5.93
N ALA A 175 7.60 -12.52 -5.44
CA ALA A 175 6.66 -13.41 -4.78
C ALA A 175 6.20 -12.81 -3.45
N THR A 176 4.90 -12.84 -3.20
CA THR A 176 4.36 -12.45 -1.89
C THR A 176 4.77 -13.49 -0.85
N GLU A 177 5.49 -13.06 0.18
CA GLU A 177 5.96 -13.89 1.29
C GLU A 177 5.04 -13.76 2.52
N LYS A 178 4.48 -12.57 2.75
CA LYS A 178 3.54 -12.27 3.84
C LYS A 178 2.50 -11.27 3.35
N SER A 179 1.26 -11.39 3.81
CA SER A 179 0.21 -10.40 3.66
C SER A 179 -0.11 -9.79 5.01
N ILE A 180 -0.05 -8.48 5.11
CA ILE A 180 -0.29 -7.70 6.32
C ILE A 180 -1.67 -7.06 6.16
N CYS A 181 -2.65 -7.48 6.94
CA CYS A 181 -3.97 -6.84 6.98
C CYS A 181 -3.89 -5.60 7.87
N VAL A 182 -4.03 -4.42 7.28
CA VAL A 182 -3.97 -3.15 8.00
C VAL A 182 -5.32 -2.84 8.64
N THR A 183 -5.28 -2.51 9.94
CA THR A 183 -6.49 -2.20 10.71
C THR A 183 -6.33 -0.87 11.46
N TYR A 184 -7.42 -0.11 11.49
CA TYR A 184 -7.55 1.09 12.31
C TYR A 184 -8.71 0.90 13.29
N ASN A 185 -8.44 1.00 14.59
CA ASN A 185 -9.40 0.70 15.67
C ASN A 185 -10.06 -0.69 15.55
N GLY A 186 -9.32 -1.69 15.04
CA GLY A 186 -9.80 -3.06 14.86
C GLY A 186 -10.54 -3.32 13.55
N GLU A 187 -10.84 -2.31 12.74
CA GLU A 187 -11.50 -2.45 11.45
C GLU A 187 -10.49 -2.34 10.29
N PRO A 188 -10.66 -3.08 9.18
CA PRO A 188 -9.78 -2.98 8.02
C PRO A 188 -9.73 -1.57 7.44
N LEU A 189 -8.53 -1.04 7.23
CA LEU A 189 -8.29 0.25 6.61
C LEU A 189 -7.81 0.07 5.18
N GLY A 190 -8.66 0.34 4.21
CA GLY A 190 -8.33 0.33 2.78
C GLY A 190 -7.83 1.67 2.25
N MET A 191 -7.68 1.75 0.93
CA MET A 191 -7.20 2.92 0.19
C MET A 191 -5.74 3.28 0.54
N LEU A 192 -4.95 2.28 0.98
CA LEU A 192 -3.52 2.47 1.23
C LEU A 192 -2.81 2.70 -0.10
N ASN A 193 -2.06 3.80 -0.20
CA ASN A 193 -1.43 4.22 -1.44
C ASN A 193 0.08 4.27 -1.29
N GLU A 194 0.69 5.41 -1.47
CA GLU A 194 2.13 5.60 -1.37
C GLU A 194 2.65 5.20 0.01
N LEU A 195 3.81 4.53 0.04
CA LEU A 195 4.40 3.93 1.23
C LEU A 195 5.82 4.43 1.47
N GLU A 196 6.15 4.66 2.77
CA GLU A 196 7.52 4.87 3.20
C GLU A 196 7.86 4.04 4.44
N TRP A 197 9.11 3.55 4.49
CA TRP A 197 9.65 2.86 5.66
C TRP A 197 10.40 3.84 6.54
N ILE A 198 9.88 4.11 7.74
CA ILE A 198 10.46 5.08 8.68
C ILE A 198 10.54 4.44 10.07
N ASP A 199 11.74 4.35 10.62
CA ASP A 199 12.02 3.90 11.99
C ASP A 199 11.37 2.54 12.36
N GLY A 200 11.34 1.60 11.41
CA GLY A 200 10.81 0.26 11.64
C GLY A 200 9.31 0.11 11.36
N HIS A 201 8.65 1.18 10.94
CA HIS A 201 7.23 1.21 10.62
C HIS A 201 6.97 1.52 9.14
N ILE A 202 5.79 1.14 8.66
CA ILE A 202 5.30 1.53 7.33
C ILE A 202 4.40 2.75 7.49
N TRP A 203 4.76 3.84 6.84
CA TRP A 203 3.92 5.01 6.72
C TRP A 203 3.19 4.97 5.38
N ALA A 204 1.89 5.24 5.38
CA ALA A 204 1.07 5.13 4.18
C ALA A 204 0.13 6.32 4.03
N ASN A 205 0.05 6.86 2.81
CA ASN A 205 -1.03 7.76 2.45
C ASN A 205 -2.34 6.98 2.35
N VAL A 206 -3.43 7.53 2.88
CA VAL A 206 -4.78 7.01 2.67
C VAL A 206 -5.44 7.80 1.55
N TYR A 207 -5.56 7.20 0.37
CA TYR A 207 -6.02 7.86 -0.86
C TYR A 207 -7.39 8.50 -0.68
N LEU A 208 -7.58 9.69 -1.27
CA LEU A 208 -8.75 10.57 -1.16
C LEU A 208 -8.99 11.15 0.25
N THR A 209 -8.05 11.02 1.17
CA THR A 209 -8.09 11.67 2.48
C THR A 209 -6.88 12.60 2.64
N ASP A 210 -6.81 13.28 3.78
CA ASP A 210 -5.67 14.10 4.18
C ASP A 210 -4.79 13.37 5.21
N ALA A 211 -5.00 12.06 5.40
CA ALA A 211 -4.34 11.26 6.42
C ALA A 211 -3.12 10.51 5.88
N ILE A 212 -2.06 10.50 6.69
CA ILE A 212 -0.94 9.57 6.60
C ILE A 212 -0.95 8.73 7.86
N VAL A 213 -0.92 7.39 7.72
CA VAL A 213 -1.00 6.45 8.84
C VAL A 213 0.34 5.77 9.08
N ASP A 214 0.64 5.56 10.36
CA ASP A 214 1.80 4.84 10.89
C ASP A 214 1.36 3.42 11.24
N ILE A 215 1.90 2.44 10.55
CA ILE A 215 1.49 1.03 10.58
C ILE A 215 2.61 0.18 11.17
N ASP A 216 2.32 -0.56 12.21
CA ASP A 216 3.20 -1.61 12.72
C ASP A 216 3.21 -2.79 11.71
N PRO A 217 4.35 -3.12 11.08
CA PRO A 217 4.43 -4.15 10.04
C PRO A 217 4.25 -5.58 10.57
N GLU A 218 4.40 -5.80 11.87
CA GLU A 218 4.24 -7.12 12.46
C GLU A 218 2.76 -7.46 12.70
N THR A 219 2.00 -6.48 13.17
CA THR A 219 0.59 -6.65 13.55
C THR A 219 -0.40 -6.15 12.50
N GLY A 220 0.02 -5.22 11.64
CA GLY A 220 -0.83 -4.49 10.72
C GLY A 220 -1.69 -3.42 11.40
N ALA A 221 -1.52 -3.18 12.70
CA ALA A 221 -2.27 -2.16 13.41
C ALA A 221 -1.75 -0.77 13.05
N VAL A 222 -2.66 0.17 12.79
CA VAL A 222 -2.34 1.60 12.77
C VAL A 222 -2.08 2.03 14.20
N VAL A 223 -0.84 2.43 14.48
CA VAL A 223 -0.38 2.87 15.80
C VAL A 223 -0.34 4.39 15.95
N GLY A 224 -0.35 5.10 14.81
CA GLY A 224 -0.39 6.55 14.77
C GLY A 224 -0.90 7.08 13.43
N TYR A 225 -1.18 8.37 13.36
CA TYR A 225 -1.55 9.04 12.12
C TYR A 225 -1.26 10.54 12.20
N ILE A 226 -1.08 11.15 11.02
CA ILE A 226 -1.01 12.59 10.81
C ILE A 226 -2.24 12.98 9.98
N ASP A 227 -2.91 14.07 10.35
CA ASP A 227 -4.00 14.66 9.57
C ASP A 227 -3.55 16.01 9.01
N LEU A 228 -3.63 16.20 7.68
CA LEU A 228 -3.04 17.30 6.93
C LEU A 228 -4.07 18.16 6.15
N PRO A 229 -5.26 18.48 6.70
CA PRO A 229 -6.31 19.15 5.95
C PRO A 229 -5.88 20.53 5.44
N GLU A 230 -4.98 21.21 6.16
CA GLU A 230 -4.50 22.55 5.81
C GLU A 230 -3.53 22.58 4.62
N LEU A 231 -2.88 21.46 4.28
CA LEU A 231 -1.97 21.38 3.14
C LEU A 231 -2.72 21.27 1.81
N ARG A 232 -3.95 20.78 1.81
CA ARG A 232 -4.78 20.61 0.62
C ARG A 232 -5.40 21.91 0.11
N SER A 233 -5.52 22.93 0.95
CA SER A 233 -6.22 24.17 0.65
C SER A 233 -5.34 25.32 0.18
N LYS A 234 -4.06 25.08 -0.10
CA LYS A 234 -3.08 26.09 -0.52
C LYS A 234 -2.83 26.08 -2.03
#